data_1305c2a0c2574c2678e0bd1537660e69
#
_entry.id   1305c2a0c2574c2678e0bd1537660e69
#
_cell.length_a   1.000
_cell.length_b   1.000
_cell.length_c   1.000
_cell.angle_alpha   90.00
_cell.angle_beta   90.00
_cell.angle_gamma   90.00
#
_symmetry.space_group_name_H-M   'P 1'
#
loop_
_entity.id
_entity.type
_entity.pdbx_description
1 polymer ?
#
loop_
_entity_poly.entity_id
_entity_poly.type
_entity_poly.pdbx_seq_one_letter_code
_entity_poly.pdbx_strand_id
1 'polypeptide(L)'
;MPVHNWTGYDFGPGPAVRDRLYQGPFGCYEPDNFYGGWCYQSTQPGKQLINCMGMGLITYISGDFGAPLVPGKTLEETIDGLFRFPLGTKVYIRPNWRHIQKREGKLEFDDYWKITMEMSLQYDKRVGIRVMLNNPDILENALPDFVLKKVPLHKLKGSWTGNPSQVRYQHEHLQPEYNDYLIGYFEEMQNLLAEQYNGGPEIEMVDTHHFGLWGEGHAWPYDGHNFKSRKEAEEKLLKMYEIQQKAWTKVPLVTNVQPDYNRVGHSSVIDRSVRDGNWLRRDSILVQNECIDALSNRPAWVANFCEGAMSSGNGTDYPVDADGFARGDVIISHVKDLKANYYSLWTFHAINPDNLWAYYKKYPDALNDLAQRIGFRVRPSWIWRSSDPDGRENLIFGMVNDGIAGVPGVLRLTVFTDDGSVETGGCLDAGFPHPKGIREAMITLPEGVSANSGRLKLRAEIEVKGVRYPVPIAAAHGVNPDGSLNIIRNVNG
;
A
#
# COMPACT_ATOMS: atom_id res chain seq x y z
N MET A 1 16.43 18.21 -37.65
CA MET A 1 16.31 16.92 -36.96
C MET A 1 15.02 16.92 -36.18
N PRO A 2 14.28 15.81 -36.13
CA PRO A 2 13.05 15.73 -35.33
C PRO A 2 13.28 15.73 -33.82
N VAL A 3 14.51 15.87 -33.36
CA VAL A 3 14.80 16.25 -31.97
C VAL A 3 13.91 17.37 -31.48
N HIS A 4 13.47 18.23 -32.37
CA HIS A 4 12.48 19.26 -32.03
C HIS A 4 11.15 18.72 -31.56
N ASN A 5 10.84 17.51 -31.90
CA ASN A 5 9.61 16.88 -31.44
C ASN A 5 9.70 16.51 -29.96
N TRP A 6 10.88 16.29 -29.44
CA TRP A 6 11.11 16.13 -28.03
C TRP A 6 10.75 17.40 -27.27
N THR A 7 11.19 18.54 -27.77
CA THR A 7 10.86 19.81 -27.14
C THR A 7 9.37 20.12 -27.23
N GLY A 8 8.69 19.64 -28.23
CA GLY A 8 7.24 19.78 -28.35
C GLY A 8 6.47 19.05 -27.25
N TYR A 9 7.03 18.06 -26.62
CA TYR A 9 6.39 17.40 -25.50
C TYR A 9 6.40 18.22 -24.23
N ASP A 10 7.50 18.94 -24.02
CA ASP A 10 7.70 19.72 -22.82
C ASP A 10 6.77 20.93 -22.79
N PHE A 11 6.35 21.36 -23.93
CA PHE A 11 5.62 22.62 -24.12
C PHE A 11 4.19 22.44 -24.58
N GLY A 12 3.78 21.23 -24.83
CA GLY A 12 2.42 20.96 -25.25
C GLY A 12 1.42 21.15 -24.12
N PRO A 13 0.48 22.07 -24.26
CA PRO A 13 -0.45 22.39 -23.17
C PRO A 13 -1.57 21.37 -22.98
N GLY A 14 -1.68 20.37 -23.82
CA GLY A 14 -2.84 19.52 -23.88
C GLY A 14 -2.66 18.06 -23.46
N PRO A 15 -3.77 17.36 -23.20
CA PRO A 15 -3.78 15.92 -22.90
C PRO A 15 -3.09 15.09 -23.99
N ALA A 16 -3.23 15.45 -25.24
CA ALA A 16 -2.63 14.73 -26.36
C ALA A 16 -1.09 14.68 -26.31
N VAL A 17 -0.45 15.70 -25.79
CA VAL A 17 1.01 15.71 -25.62
C VAL A 17 1.43 14.80 -24.46
N ARG A 18 0.66 14.82 -23.38
CA ARG A 18 0.88 13.88 -22.24
C ARG A 18 0.68 12.44 -22.68
N ASP A 19 -0.33 12.18 -23.48
CA ASP A 19 -0.60 10.85 -24.00
C ASP A 19 0.56 10.34 -24.87
N ARG A 20 1.18 11.21 -25.66
CA ARG A 20 2.38 10.86 -26.43
C ARG A 20 3.56 10.45 -25.56
N LEU A 21 3.81 11.17 -24.46
CA LEU A 21 4.87 10.79 -23.52
C LEU A 21 4.68 9.39 -22.95
N TYR A 22 3.44 9.00 -22.70
CA TYR A 22 3.13 7.67 -22.18
C TYR A 22 3.08 6.57 -23.24
N GLN A 23 2.87 6.94 -24.46
CA GLN A 23 2.86 6.01 -25.59
C GLN A 23 4.25 5.79 -26.17
N GLY A 24 5.22 6.54 -25.75
CA GLY A 24 6.57 6.59 -26.24
C GLY A 24 6.82 7.84 -27.09
N PRO A 25 8.00 8.43 -26.94
CA PRO A 25 8.35 9.67 -27.62
C PRO A 25 8.37 9.54 -29.13
N PHE A 26 8.43 8.33 -29.66
CA PHE A 26 8.55 8.03 -31.08
C PHE A 26 7.32 7.38 -31.68
N GLY A 27 6.22 7.32 -30.97
CA GLY A 27 4.97 6.74 -31.48
C GLY A 27 4.40 7.44 -32.72
N CYS A 28 4.89 8.64 -33.03
CA CYS A 28 4.52 9.39 -34.25
C CYS A 28 5.55 9.27 -35.38
N TYR A 29 6.64 8.52 -35.18
CA TYR A 29 7.65 8.30 -36.20
C TYR A 29 7.61 6.88 -36.70
N GLU A 30 7.88 6.73 -37.98
CA GLU A 30 8.22 5.45 -38.54
C GLU A 30 9.66 5.14 -38.12
N PRO A 31 9.90 4.14 -37.27
CA PRO A 31 11.23 3.86 -36.73
C PRO A 31 12.28 3.61 -37.80
N ASP A 32 11.86 2.93 -38.86
CA ASP A 32 12.75 2.58 -39.97
C ASP A 32 13.28 3.81 -40.72
N ASN A 33 12.53 4.91 -40.71
CA ASN A 33 12.94 6.13 -41.40
C ASN A 33 13.82 7.04 -40.54
N PHE A 34 13.80 6.87 -39.24
CA PHE A 34 14.42 7.85 -38.38
C PHE A 34 15.56 7.30 -37.53
N TYR A 35 15.37 6.15 -36.89
CA TYR A 35 16.34 5.53 -35.99
C TYR A 35 16.93 4.23 -36.57
N GLY A 36 16.89 4.04 -37.86
CA GLY A 36 17.46 2.85 -38.50
C GLY A 36 16.84 1.54 -38.03
N GLY A 37 15.53 1.54 -37.71
CA GLY A 37 14.83 0.37 -37.21
C GLY A 37 15.07 0.04 -35.74
N TRP A 38 15.55 0.99 -34.94
CA TRP A 38 15.81 0.76 -33.51
C TRP A 38 14.54 0.55 -32.70
N CYS A 39 13.44 1.25 -33.04
CA CYS A 39 12.18 0.98 -32.39
C CYS A 39 11.61 -0.34 -32.88
N TYR A 40 11.55 -1.28 -31.97
CA TYR A 40 11.07 -2.63 -32.23
C TYR A 40 9.61 -2.83 -31.88
N GLN A 41 9.19 -2.26 -30.73
CA GLN A 41 7.83 -2.36 -30.22
C GLN A 41 7.47 -1.10 -29.45
N SER A 42 6.19 -0.70 -29.53
CA SER A 42 5.58 0.28 -28.63
C SER A 42 4.33 -0.30 -27.98
N THR A 43 3.98 0.21 -26.80
CA THR A 43 2.77 -0.21 -26.10
C THR A 43 1.90 0.97 -25.71
N GLN A 44 0.61 0.72 -25.58
CA GLN A 44 -0.39 1.67 -25.07
C GLN A 44 -0.70 1.35 -23.60
N PRO A 45 -1.09 2.34 -22.78
CA PRO A 45 -1.49 2.09 -21.40
C PRO A 45 -2.75 1.21 -21.33
N GLY A 46 -2.69 0.19 -20.50
CA GLY A 46 -3.82 -0.68 -20.21
C GLY A 46 -4.73 -0.10 -19.13
N LYS A 47 -5.98 -0.54 -19.11
CA LYS A 47 -6.99 -0.14 -18.11
C LYS A 47 -7.33 -1.25 -17.11
N GLN A 48 -6.69 -2.42 -17.22
CA GLN A 48 -6.92 -3.55 -16.30
C GLN A 48 -6.57 -3.16 -14.86
N LEU A 49 -7.28 -3.73 -13.90
CA LEU A 49 -6.89 -3.64 -12.50
C LEU A 49 -5.57 -4.39 -12.29
N ILE A 50 -4.67 -3.77 -11.56
CA ILE A 50 -3.40 -4.37 -11.17
C ILE A 50 -3.48 -4.79 -9.71
N ASN A 51 -3.29 -6.08 -9.46
CA ASN A 51 -3.09 -6.60 -8.11
C ASN A 51 -1.63 -7.05 -7.98
N CYS A 52 -0.82 -6.27 -7.30
CA CYS A 52 0.57 -6.61 -7.00
C CYS A 52 0.99 -6.02 -5.65
N MET A 53 2.14 -6.46 -5.15
CA MET A 53 2.74 -5.90 -3.93
C MET A 53 3.03 -4.42 -4.09
N GLY A 54 2.75 -3.64 -3.04
CA GLY A 54 3.12 -2.23 -3.00
C GLY A 54 2.05 -1.27 -3.51
N MET A 55 0.83 -1.73 -3.80
CA MET A 55 -0.26 -0.86 -4.25
C MET A 55 -1.65 -1.49 -4.15
N GLY A 56 -2.68 -0.65 -4.15
CA GLY A 56 -4.06 -1.08 -4.34
C GLY A 56 -5.10 -0.33 -3.53
N LEU A 57 -6.36 -0.56 -3.86
CA LEU A 57 -7.48 -0.18 -3.00
C LEU A 57 -7.66 -1.23 -1.91
N ILE A 58 -7.81 -0.77 -0.69
CA ILE A 58 -7.92 -1.60 0.50
C ILE A 58 -9.38 -1.61 0.97
N THR A 59 -9.98 -2.79 1.07
CA THR A 59 -11.21 -2.96 1.84
C THR A 59 -10.85 -3.15 3.30
N TYR A 60 -11.59 -2.47 4.16
CA TYR A 60 -11.31 -2.46 5.57
C TYR A 60 -12.30 -3.38 6.32
N ILE A 61 -11.74 -4.33 7.04
CA ILE A 61 -12.53 -5.18 7.94
C ILE A 61 -12.28 -4.69 9.36
N SER A 62 -13.20 -3.90 9.90
CA SER A 62 -13.02 -3.34 11.22
C SER A 62 -13.25 -4.40 12.31
N GLY A 63 -12.20 -4.72 13.05
CA GLY A 63 -12.31 -5.39 14.34
C GLY A 63 -12.54 -4.42 15.50
N ASP A 64 -12.56 -3.11 15.23
CA ASP A 64 -12.65 -2.07 16.25
C ASP A 64 -13.99 -2.09 16.99
N PHE A 65 -15.04 -2.49 16.28
CA PHE A 65 -16.41 -2.56 16.80
C PHE A 65 -16.85 -4.01 17.11
N GLY A 66 -15.90 -4.91 17.27
CA GLY A 66 -16.18 -6.34 17.26
C GLY A 66 -16.30 -6.86 15.82
N ALA A 67 -16.78 -8.07 15.64
CA ALA A 67 -16.97 -8.63 14.31
C ALA A 67 -17.94 -7.76 13.50
N PRO A 68 -17.61 -7.39 12.24
CA PRO A 68 -18.47 -6.56 11.38
C PRO A 68 -19.68 -7.39 10.92
N LEU A 69 -20.64 -7.54 11.81
CA LEU A 69 -21.83 -8.30 11.50
C LEU A 69 -22.84 -7.44 10.74
N VAL A 70 -23.19 -7.89 9.56
CA VAL A 70 -24.37 -7.40 8.85
C VAL A 70 -25.59 -8.15 9.40
N PRO A 71 -26.67 -7.46 9.77
CA PRO A 71 -27.87 -8.14 10.26
C PRO A 71 -28.33 -9.27 9.30
N GLY A 72 -28.50 -10.46 9.84
CA GLY A 72 -28.92 -11.64 9.06
C GLY A 72 -27.82 -12.37 8.27
N LYS A 73 -26.57 -11.92 8.34
CA LYS A 73 -25.40 -12.62 7.76
C LYS A 73 -24.50 -13.18 8.85
N THR A 74 -23.82 -14.25 8.54
CA THR A 74 -22.75 -14.80 9.37
C THR A 74 -21.48 -13.92 9.29
N LEU A 75 -20.53 -14.14 10.18
CA LEU A 75 -19.22 -13.49 10.13
C LEU A 75 -18.52 -13.79 8.79
N GLU A 76 -18.56 -15.05 8.36
CA GLU A 76 -17.95 -15.49 7.10
C GLU A 76 -18.59 -14.81 5.89
N GLU A 77 -19.92 -14.76 5.80
CA GLU A 77 -20.62 -14.06 4.71
C GLU A 77 -20.33 -12.56 4.69
N THR A 78 -20.11 -11.96 5.85
CA THR A 78 -19.78 -10.55 5.96
C THR A 78 -18.36 -10.27 5.45
N ILE A 79 -17.39 -11.08 5.88
CA ILE A 79 -15.99 -10.98 5.45
C ILE A 79 -15.87 -11.28 3.95
N ASP A 80 -16.50 -12.35 3.47
CA ASP A 80 -16.55 -12.71 2.06
C ASP A 80 -17.10 -11.58 1.18
N GLY A 81 -18.14 -10.89 1.65
CA GLY A 81 -18.70 -9.74 0.94
C GLY A 81 -17.71 -8.58 0.75
N LEU A 82 -16.76 -8.39 1.67
CA LEU A 82 -15.68 -7.41 1.56
C LEU A 82 -14.58 -7.87 0.59
N PHE A 83 -14.24 -9.17 0.64
CA PHE A 83 -13.28 -9.73 -0.31
C PHE A 83 -13.79 -9.75 -1.74
N ARG A 84 -15.09 -9.95 -1.95
CA ARG A 84 -15.73 -9.92 -3.28
C ARG A 84 -15.80 -8.55 -3.91
N PHE A 85 -15.55 -7.48 -3.17
CA PHE A 85 -15.59 -6.14 -3.75
C PHE A 85 -14.58 -6.00 -4.89
N PRO A 86 -15.03 -5.68 -6.13
CA PRO A 86 -14.22 -5.88 -7.33
C PRO A 86 -13.04 -4.92 -7.44
N LEU A 87 -13.11 -3.72 -6.85
CA LEU A 87 -12.05 -2.74 -6.89
C LEU A 87 -11.03 -2.90 -5.77
N GLY A 88 -11.40 -3.58 -4.67
CA GLY A 88 -10.49 -3.86 -3.56
C GLY A 88 -9.50 -4.95 -3.94
N THR A 89 -8.21 -4.63 -3.94
CA THR A 89 -7.13 -5.59 -4.23
C THR A 89 -6.41 -6.04 -2.97
N LYS A 90 -6.64 -5.37 -1.87
CA LYS A 90 -6.08 -5.66 -0.55
C LYS A 90 -7.16 -5.57 0.52
N VAL A 91 -6.86 -6.15 1.67
CA VAL A 91 -7.70 -6.08 2.86
C VAL A 91 -6.86 -5.55 4.02
N TYR A 92 -7.48 -4.89 4.99
CA TYR A 92 -6.81 -4.42 6.19
C TYR A 92 -7.61 -4.76 7.43
N ILE A 93 -6.95 -5.27 8.48
CA ILE A 93 -7.57 -5.65 9.76
C ILE A 93 -6.82 -5.09 10.95
N ARG A 94 -7.57 -4.84 12.04
CA ARG A 94 -7.04 -4.39 13.34
C ARG A 94 -7.52 -5.33 14.47
N PRO A 95 -6.97 -6.55 14.58
CA PRO A 95 -7.36 -7.45 15.67
C PRO A 95 -6.86 -6.94 17.01
N ASN A 96 -7.65 -7.15 18.07
CA ASN A 96 -7.18 -6.95 19.42
C ASN A 96 -6.19 -8.05 19.80
N TRP A 97 -5.14 -7.71 20.55
CA TRP A 97 -4.14 -8.69 20.96
C TRP A 97 -4.75 -9.89 21.67
N ARG A 98 -5.73 -9.71 22.57
CA ARG A 98 -6.43 -10.81 23.25
C ARG A 98 -7.11 -11.83 22.33
N HIS A 99 -7.43 -11.43 21.12
CA HIS A 99 -8.10 -12.29 20.14
C HIS A 99 -7.13 -13.16 19.31
N ILE A 100 -5.85 -12.85 19.38
CA ILE A 100 -4.81 -13.60 18.65
C ILE A 100 -3.87 -14.38 19.57
N GLN A 101 -3.77 -13.98 20.86
CA GLN A 101 -2.92 -14.64 21.85
C GLN A 101 -3.61 -14.64 23.23
N LYS A 102 -4.19 -15.75 23.62
CA LYS A 102 -4.92 -15.88 24.91
C LYS A 102 -3.99 -16.21 26.08
N ARG A 103 -2.79 -16.76 25.80
CA ARG A 103 -1.79 -17.15 26.79
C ARG A 103 -0.38 -16.94 26.26
N GLU A 104 0.54 -16.76 27.18
CA GLU A 104 1.96 -16.60 26.93
C GLU A 104 2.53 -17.75 26.08
N GLY A 105 3.41 -17.43 25.13
CA GLY A 105 4.14 -18.39 24.28
C GLY A 105 3.31 -19.02 23.16
N LYS A 106 2.04 -18.68 22.97
CA LYS A 106 1.20 -19.36 21.96
C LYS A 106 0.16 -18.46 21.31
N LEU A 107 0.14 -18.42 19.98
CA LEU A 107 -0.95 -17.81 19.21
C LEU A 107 -2.20 -18.72 19.24
N GLU A 108 -3.35 -18.10 19.46
CA GLU A 108 -4.66 -18.73 19.47
C GLU A 108 -5.66 -17.77 18.83
N PHE A 109 -5.71 -17.82 17.50
CA PHE A 109 -6.54 -16.93 16.70
C PHE A 109 -8.03 -17.19 16.87
N ASP A 110 -8.82 -16.14 16.90
CA ASP A 110 -10.27 -16.21 16.78
C ASP A 110 -10.74 -16.49 15.32
N ASP A 111 -12.03 -16.63 15.13
CA ASP A 111 -12.61 -16.94 13.82
C ASP A 111 -12.50 -15.75 12.86
N TYR A 112 -12.52 -14.52 13.39
CA TYR A 112 -12.30 -13.32 12.57
C TYR A 112 -10.94 -13.35 11.85
N TRP A 113 -9.87 -13.66 12.56
CA TRP A 113 -8.54 -13.82 11.98
C TRP A 113 -8.48 -15.00 11.00
N LYS A 114 -8.94 -16.19 11.42
CA LYS A 114 -8.86 -17.42 10.61
C LYS A 114 -9.57 -17.25 9.27
N ILE A 115 -10.82 -16.82 9.30
CA ILE A 115 -11.64 -16.61 8.09
C ILE A 115 -10.96 -15.56 7.18
N THR A 116 -10.43 -14.47 7.75
CA THR A 116 -9.75 -13.44 6.96
C THR A 116 -8.52 -14.00 6.24
N MET A 117 -7.69 -14.80 6.91
CA MET A 117 -6.49 -15.38 6.31
C MET A 117 -6.83 -16.44 5.25
N GLU A 118 -7.84 -17.27 5.49
CA GLU A 118 -8.34 -18.24 4.51
C GLU A 118 -8.86 -17.56 3.25
N MET A 119 -9.67 -16.52 3.41
CA MET A 119 -10.19 -15.74 2.28
C MET A 119 -9.09 -14.94 1.54
N SER A 120 -8.06 -14.48 2.24
CA SER A 120 -6.88 -13.87 1.62
C SER A 120 -6.27 -14.76 0.55
N LEU A 121 -6.07 -16.04 0.87
CA LEU A 121 -5.54 -17.03 -0.06
C LEU A 121 -6.54 -17.37 -1.18
N GLN A 122 -7.83 -17.53 -0.82
CA GLN A 122 -8.89 -17.84 -1.79
C GLN A 122 -9.07 -16.77 -2.86
N TYR A 123 -8.98 -15.49 -2.47
CA TYR A 123 -9.21 -14.35 -3.36
C TYR A 123 -7.92 -13.74 -3.92
N ASP A 124 -6.76 -14.28 -3.56
CA ASP A 124 -5.44 -13.69 -3.89
C ASP A 124 -5.35 -12.20 -3.50
N LYS A 125 -5.84 -11.87 -2.30
CA LYS A 125 -5.82 -10.50 -1.74
C LYS A 125 -5.09 -10.50 -0.42
N ARG A 126 -3.89 -9.94 -0.41
CA ARG A 126 -3.05 -9.87 0.79
C ARG A 126 -3.63 -8.91 1.84
N VAL A 127 -3.26 -9.14 3.09
CA VAL A 127 -3.83 -8.45 4.25
C VAL A 127 -2.79 -7.55 4.92
N GLY A 128 -3.14 -6.28 5.11
CA GLY A 128 -2.43 -5.40 6.03
C GLY A 128 -2.94 -5.62 7.46
N ILE A 129 -2.07 -5.62 8.43
CA ILE A 129 -2.44 -5.87 9.84
C ILE A 129 -1.90 -4.82 10.80
N ARG A 130 -2.70 -4.48 11.83
CA ARG A 130 -2.28 -3.78 13.04
C ARG A 130 -2.85 -4.51 14.26
N VAL A 131 -2.01 -4.98 15.14
CA VAL A 131 -2.47 -5.53 16.42
C VAL A 131 -2.74 -4.41 17.40
N MET A 132 -3.96 -4.36 17.94
CA MET A 132 -4.41 -3.31 18.86
C MET A 132 -4.01 -3.63 20.29
N LEU A 133 -3.30 -2.70 20.93
CA LEU A 133 -2.99 -2.73 22.36
C LEU A 133 -3.97 -1.89 23.16
N ASN A 134 -4.59 -0.91 22.52
CA ASN A 134 -5.65 -0.09 23.07
C ASN A 134 -6.74 0.10 22.01
N ASN A 135 -7.92 -0.39 22.30
CA ASN A 135 -9.09 -0.24 21.45
C ASN A 135 -10.23 0.40 22.25
N PRO A 136 -10.56 1.67 22.00
CA PRO A 136 -11.61 2.36 22.73
C PRO A 136 -13.02 2.00 22.27
N ASP A 137 -13.17 1.25 21.19
CA ASP A 137 -14.47 0.98 20.57
C ASP A 137 -15.15 -0.29 21.10
N ILE A 138 -14.46 -1.04 21.97
CA ILE A 138 -15.00 -2.26 22.60
C ILE A 138 -14.93 -2.18 24.12
N LEU A 139 -15.84 -2.91 24.79
CA LEU A 139 -15.89 -2.96 26.26
C LEU A 139 -14.73 -3.73 26.89
N GLU A 140 -14.22 -4.74 26.17
CA GLU A 140 -13.11 -5.51 26.65
C GLU A 140 -11.78 -4.77 26.42
N ASN A 141 -10.83 -4.96 27.34
CA ASN A 141 -9.48 -4.46 27.09
C ASN A 141 -8.83 -5.21 25.92
N ALA A 142 -8.12 -4.51 25.06
CA ALA A 142 -7.44 -5.13 23.91
C ALA A 142 -6.30 -6.06 24.32
N LEU A 143 -5.70 -5.85 25.50
CA LEU A 143 -4.62 -6.70 26.02
C LEU A 143 -5.15 -8.02 26.59
N PRO A 144 -4.41 -9.14 26.40
CA PRO A 144 -4.74 -10.42 27.02
C PRO A 144 -4.65 -10.38 28.55
N ASP A 145 -5.39 -11.26 29.21
CA ASP A 145 -5.44 -11.31 30.68
C ASP A 145 -4.07 -11.62 31.31
N PHE A 146 -3.21 -12.41 30.64
CA PHE A 146 -1.87 -12.69 31.16
C PHE A 146 -0.98 -11.44 31.14
N VAL A 147 -1.14 -10.55 30.16
CA VAL A 147 -0.46 -9.26 30.08
C VAL A 147 -0.98 -8.33 31.19
N LEU A 148 -2.30 -8.21 31.32
CA LEU A 148 -2.94 -7.34 32.33
C LEU A 148 -2.56 -7.70 33.77
N LYS A 149 -2.13 -8.94 34.06
CA LYS A 149 -1.61 -9.32 35.38
C LYS A 149 -0.30 -8.62 35.75
N LYS A 150 0.46 -8.14 34.77
CA LYS A 150 1.79 -7.55 34.95
C LYS A 150 1.90 -6.11 34.45
N VAL A 151 0.91 -5.66 33.67
CA VAL A 151 0.88 -4.35 33.04
C VAL A 151 -0.27 -3.53 33.63
N PRO A 152 0.02 -2.56 34.51
CA PRO A 152 -1.00 -1.67 35.04
C PRO A 152 -1.62 -0.82 33.93
N LEU A 153 -2.87 -0.43 34.14
CA LEU A 153 -3.57 0.55 33.32
C LEU A 153 -3.57 1.91 34.04
N HIS A 154 -3.20 2.94 33.31
CA HIS A 154 -3.24 4.33 33.78
C HIS A 154 -4.46 5.04 33.22
N LYS A 155 -5.15 5.77 34.12
CA LYS A 155 -6.27 6.62 33.75
C LYS A 155 -5.76 7.98 33.31
N LEU A 156 -5.94 8.32 32.03
CA LEU A 156 -5.66 9.65 31.52
C LEU A 156 -6.72 10.66 32.00
N LYS A 157 -6.37 11.94 32.01
CA LYS A 157 -7.26 13.05 32.38
C LYS A 157 -8.05 13.51 31.15
N GLY A 158 -9.23 14.05 31.41
CA GLY A 158 -10.10 14.56 30.35
C GLY A 158 -11.37 13.73 30.21
N SER A 159 -12.20 14.11 29.28
CA SER A 159 -13.45 13.42 28.98
C SER A 159 -13.81 13.60 27.51
N TRP A 160 -14.35 12.57 26.91
CA TRP A 160 -15.02 12.68 25.63
C TRP A 160 -16.33 13.47 25.79
N THR A 161 -16.59 14.41 24.91
CA THR A 161 -17.79 15.23 24.93
C THR A 161 -18.98 14.66 24.16
N GLY A 162 -18.86 13.43 23.66
CA GLY A 162 -19.89 12.75 22.90
C GLY A 162 -21.04 12.15 23.73
N ASN A 163 -21.78 11.22 23.16
CA ASN A 163 -22.93 10.58 23.80
C ASN A 163 -22.48 9.57 24.87
N PRO A 164 -22.89 9.70 26.15
CA PRO A 164 -22.52 8.79 27.24
C PRO A 164 -22.92 7.32 27.03
N SER A 165 -23.85 7.03 26.11
CA SER A 165 -24.25 5.66 25.81
C SER A 165 -23.27 4.92 24.91
N GLN A 166 -22.26 5.58 24.35
CA GLN A 166 -21.25 4.95 23.54
C GLN A 166 -20.24 4.18 24.39
N VAL A 167 -19.84 3.01 23.92
CA VAL A 167 -18.88 2.13 24.59
C VAL A 167 -17.56 2.83 24.94
N ARG A 168 -17.13 3.77 24.10
CA ARG A 168 -15.93 4.60 24.29
C ARG A 168 -15.83 5.27 25.66
N TYR A 169 -16.96 5.64 26.27
CA TYR A 169 -16.99 6.32 27.55
C TYR A 169 -16.46 5.52 28.73
N GLN A 170 -16.38 4.21 28.62
CA GLN A 170 -16.08 3.37 29.77
C GLN A 170 -14.59 3.08 29.93
N HIS A 171 -13.85 2.94 28.83
CA HIS A 171 -12.46 2.45 28.88
C HIS A 171 -11.44 3.24 28.05
N GLU A 172 -11.85 4.12 27.16
CA GLU A 172 -10.95 4.82 26.24
C GLU A 172 -9.82 5.61 26.93
N HIS A 173 -10.10 6.09 28.17
CA HIS A 173 -9.12 6.82 28.95
C HIS A 173 -8.09 5.93 29.65
N LEU A 174 -8.21 4.59 29.54
CA LEU A 174 -7.28 3.66 30.15
C LEU A 174 -6.18 3.30 29.15
N GLN A 175 -4.94 3.63 29.48
CA GLN A 175 -3.77 3.31 28.68
C GLN A 175 -2.86 2.34 29.43
N PRO A 176 -2.26 1.34 28.76
CA PRO A 176 -1.32 0.45 29.41
C PRO A 176 -0.04 1.19 29.79
N GLU A 177 0.59 0.76 30.90
CA GLU A 177 1.95 1.18 31.22
C GLU A 177 2.93 0.52 30.26
N TYR A 178 3.77 1.33 29.60
CA TYR A 178 4.81 0.83 28.70
C TYR A 178 6.05 0.39 29.49
N ASN A 179 5.83 -0.54 30.43
CA ASN A 179 6.88 -1.14 31.24
C ASN A 179 7.59 -2.30 30.52
N ASP A 180 8.59 -2.86 31.14
CA ASP A 180 9.41 -3.93 30.54
C ASP A 180 8.60 -5.22 30.33
N TYR A 181 7.54 -5.46 31.10
CA TYR A 181 6.63 -6.60 30.87
C TYR A 181 5.83 -6.42 29.57
N LEU A 182 5.23 -5.25 29.35
CA LEU A 182 4.47 -4.98 28.12
C LEU A 182 5.39 -5.13 26.90
N ILE A 183 6.60 -4.54 26.97
CA ILE A 183 7.57 -4.59 25.87
C ILE A 183 8.03 -6.01 25.60
N GLY A 184 8.31 -6.80 26.65
CA GLY A 184 8.71 -8.22 26.51
C GLY A 184 7.61 -9.09 25.91
N TYR A 185 6.37 -8.93 26.35
CA TYR A 185 5.24 -9.66 25.78
C TYR A 185 4.92 -9.20 24.36
N PHE A 186 5.10 -7.91 24.06
CA PHE A 186 4.97 -7.40 22.69
C PHE A 186 6.02 -8.01 21.76
N GLU A 187 7.27 -8.12 22.21
CA GLU A 187 8.33 -8.79 21.46
C GLU A 187 7.99 -10.26 21.19
N GLU A 188 7.50 -10.99 22.19
CA GLU A 188 7.05 -12.37 22.02
C GLU A 188 5.94 -12.48 20.98
N MET A 189 4.90 -11.67 21.09
CA MET A 189 3.76 -11.67 20.16
C MET A 189 4.21 -11.37 18.73
N GLN A 190 5.07 -10.36 18.53
CA GLN A 190 5.59 -10.02 17.21
C GLN A 190 6.43 -11.15 16.60
N ASN A 191 7.27 -11.80 17.42
CA ASN A 191 8.09 -12.92 16.97
C ASN A 191 7.21 -14.12 16.57
N LEU A 192 6.22 -14.47 17.37
CA LEU A 192 5.28 -15.56 17.06
C LEU A 192 4.49 -15.31 15.78
N LEU A 193 4.00 -14.08 15.57
CA LEU A 193 3.33 -13.71 14.33
C LEU A 193 4.27 -13.76 13.12
N ALA A 194 5.48 -13.24 13.27
CA ALA A 194 6.47 -13.22 12.20
C ALA A 194 6.96 -14.63 11.86
N GLU A 195 7.12 -15.52 12.85
CA GLU A 195 7.46 -16.93 12.60
C GLU A 195 6.44 -17.59 11.68
N GLN A 196 5.17 -17.24 11.82
CA GLN A 196 4.09 -17.82 11.00
C GLN A 196 3.91 -17.14 9.66
N TYR A 197 4.08 -15.79 9.57
CA TYR A 197 3.62 -15.01 8.41
C TYR A 197 4.70 -14.19 7.70
N ASN A 198 5.93 -14.07 8.23
CA ASN A 198 6.95 -13.21 7.63
C ASN A 198 7.47 -13.75 6.30
N GLY A 199 6.96 -13.19 5.22
CA GLY A 199 7.27 -13.60 3.84
C GLY A 199 6.30 -14.64 3.27
N GLY A 200 5.22 -14.95 3.98
CA GLY A 200 4.09 -15.73 3.49
C GLY A 200 3.26 -14.96 2.45
N PRO A 201 2.31 -15.63 1.79
CA PRO A 201 1.46 -15.01 0.79
C PRO A 201 0.34 -14.15 1.40
N GLU A 202 0.03 -14.30 2.68
CA GLU A 202 -1.13 -13.67 3.31
C GLU A 202 -0.93 -12.19 3.64
N ILE A 203 0.25 -11.82 4.16
CA ILE A 203 0.48 -10.49 4.72
C ILE A 203 1.14 -9.56 3.70
N GLU A 204 0.49 -8.40 3.45
CA GLU A 204 1.00 -7.33 2.61
C GLU A 204 1.94 -6.41 3.37
N MET A 205 1.53 -5.98 4.56
CA MET A 205 2.25 -5.02 5.40
C MET A 205 1.84 -5.16 6.87
N VAL A 206 2.71 -4.73 7.76
CA VAL A 206 2.44 -4.64 9.19
C VAL A 206 2.52 -3.19 9.64
N ASP A 207 1.46 -2.71 10.24
CA ASP A 207 1.43 -1.36 10.77
C ASP A 207 2.26 -1.27 12.05
N THR A 208 3.09 -0.25 12.16
CA THR A 208 3.87 -0.04 13.37
C THR A 208 2.96 0.38 14.50
N HIS A 209 3.21 -0.19 15.68
CA HIS A 209 2.48 0.25 16.85
C HIS A 209 2.96 1.62 17.31
N HIS A 210 2.02 2.53 17.48
CA HIS A 210 2.22 3.82 18.12
C HIS A 210 1.51 3.87 19.48
N PHE A 211 1.96 4.78 20.32
CA PHE A 211 1.31 5.07 21.59
C PHE A 211 -0.14 5.54 21.40
N GLY A 212 -1.01 5.17 22.33
CA GLY A 212 -2.36 5.75 22.43
C GLY A 212 -3.47 4.95 21.77
N LEU A 213 -4.58 5.63 21.52
CA LEU A 213 -5.80 5.02 21.01
C LEU A 213 -5.56 4.42 19.62
N TRP A 214 -6.10 3.24 19.41
CA TRP A 214 -5.95 2.44 18.17
C TRP A 214 -4.49 2.17 17.74
N GLY A 215 -3.48 2.55 18.54
CA GLY A 215 -2.08 2.50 18.14
C GLY A 215 -1.70 3.58 17.13
N GLU A 216 -2.40 4.71 17.09
CA GLU A 216 -2.26 5.77 16.08
C GLU A 216 -1.40 6.95 16.49
N GLY A 217 -0.89 6.97 17.71
CA GLY A 217 0.02 8.01 18.18
C GLY A 217 -0.66 9.16 18.92
N HIS A 218 -1.88 8.97 19.39
CA HIS A 218 -2.61 10.00 20.12
C HIS A 218 -3.47 9.43 21.23
N ALA A 219 -3.83 10.29 22.20
CA ALA A 219 -4.79 9.97 23.24
C ALA A 219 -5.96 10.97 23.27
N TRP A 220 -6.14 11.75 22.19
CA TRP A 220 -7.24 12.72 22.11
C TRP A 220 -8.61 12.02 22.28
N PRO A 221 -9.55 12.56 23.07
CA PRO A 221 -9.55 13.92 23.67
C PRO A 221 -8.95 14.00 25.09
N TYR A 222 -8.22 12.98 25.54
CA TYR A 222 -7.63 12.96 26.87
C TYR A 222 -6.29 13.68 26.89
N ASP A 223 -6.04 14.40 27.99
CA ASP A 223 -4.79 15.09 28.21
C ASP A 223 -3.73 14.16 28.77
N GLY A 224 -2.50 14.37 28.34
CA GLY A 224 -1.33 13.74 28.92
C GLY A 224 -1.01 12.37 28.31
N HIS A 225 -0.07 11.75 28.93
CA HIS A 225 0.42 10.42 28.64
C HIS A 225 0.95 9.80 29.95
N ASN A 226 1.17 8.50 29.96
CA ASN A 226 1.68 7.77 31.13
C ASN A 226 3.22 7.64 31.16
N PHE A 227 3.93 8.44 30.38
CA PHE A 227 5.41 8.52 30.41
C PHE A 227 5.89 9.60 31.35
N LYS A 228 7.03 9.39 32.01
CA LYS A 228 7.66 10.35 32.90
C LYS A 228 8.25 11.56 32.16
N SER A 229 8.65 11.34 30.92
CA SER A 229 9.24 12.37 30.07
C SER A 229 9.03 12.06 28.59
N ARG A 230 9.15 13.09 27.74
CA ARG A 230 9.18 12.93 26.29
C ARG A 230 10.30 11.97 25.82
N LYS A 231 11.46 12.05 26.45
CA LYS A 231 12.58 11.18 26.14
C LYS A 231 12.26 9.73 26.41
N GLU A 232 11.66 9.42 27.56
CA GLU A 232 11.22 8.06 27.88
C GLU A 232 10.19 7.53 26.85
N ALA A 233 9.22 8.37 26.47
CA ALA A 233 8.23 8.01 25.48
C ALA A 233 8.87 7.69 24.13
N GLU A 234 9.80 8.52 23.66
CA GLU A 234 10.53 8.31 22.42
C GLU A 234 11.37 7.03 22.45
N GLU A 235 12.11 6.78 23.54
CA GLU A 235 12.91 5.57 23.72
C GLU A 235 12.03 4.31 23.69
N LYS A 236 10.87 4.32 24.35
CA LYS A 236 9.94 3.21 24.37
C LYS A 236 9.33 2.94 22.99
N LEU A 237 8.90 3.97 22.26
CA LEU A 237 8.38 3.84 20.91
C LEU A 237 9.42 3.31 19.93
N LEU A 238 10.64 3.85 19.98
CA LEU A 238 11.75 3.34 19.16
C LEU A 238 12.05 1.89 19.48
N LYS A 239 12.02 1.50 20.75
CA LYS A 239 12.21 0.10 21.15
C LYS A 239 11.13 -0.82 20.56
N MET A 240 9.86 -0.40 20.59
CA MET A 240 8.76 -1.19 20.01
C MET A 240 8.88 -1.27 18.48
N TYR A 241 9.26 -0.18 17.83
CA TYR A 241 9.57 -0.19 16.40
C TYR A 241 10.70 -1.17 16.07
N GLU A 242 11.81 -1.14 16.82
CA GLU A 242 12.95 -2.03 16.61
C GLU A 242 12.58 -3.51 16.77
N ILE A 243 11.69 -3.83 17.73
CA ILE A 243 11.13 -5.17 17.89
C ILE A 243 10.40 -5.61 16.60
N GLN A 244 9.50 -4.78 16.10
CA GLN A 244 8.78 -5.08 14.86
C GLN A 244 9.73 -5.18 13.66
N GLN A 245 10.68 -4.26 13.53
CA GLN A 245 11.67 -4.28 12.44
C GLN A 245 12.53 -5.55 12.45
N LYS A 246 12.89 -6.04 13.64
CA LYS A 246 13.66 -7.27 13.80
C LYS A 246 12.84 -8.52 13.48
N ALA A 247 11.58 -8.55 13.87
CA ALA A 247 10.68 -9.66 13.60
C ALA A 247 10.27 -9.76 12.13
N TRP A 248 9.86 -8.63 11.52
CA TRP A 248 9.33 -8.57 10.17
C TRP A 248 10.39 -8.20 9.12
N THR A 249 11.26 -9.15 8.81
CA THR A 249 12.42 -8.94 7.92
C THR A 249 12.06 -8.96 6.44
N LYS A 250 10.94 -9.61 6.06
CA LYS A 250 10.49 -9.80 4.67
C LYS A 250 9.20 -9.07 4.34
N VAL A 251 8.48 -8.60 5.35
CA VAL A 251 7.25 -7.83 5.20
C VAL A 251 7.54 -6.37 5.58
N PRO A 252 7.16 -5.38 4.76
CA PRO A 252 7.37 -3.98 5.10
C PRO A 252 6.52 -3.57 6.28
N LEU A 253 7.10 -2.75 7.15
CA LEU A 253 6.34 -2.01 8.15
C LEU A 253 5.75 -0.76 7.54
N VAL A 254 4.63 -0.28 8.10
CA VAL A 254 3.96 0.94 7.68
C VAL A 254 3.79 1.86 8.87
N THR A 255 4.43 3.02 8.85
CA THR A 255 4.50 3.92 10.01
C THR A 255 3.55 5.11 9.81
N ASN A 256 2.66 5.33 10.80
CA ASN A 256 1.74 6.44 10.77
C ASN A 256 2.45 7.78 10.97
N VAL A 257 2.22 8.73 10.06
CA VAL A 257 2.75 10.09 10.13
C VAL A 257 1.84 11.03 10.92
N GLN A 258 1.24 10.52 12.00
CA GLN A 258 0.38 11.30 12.88
C GLN A 258 1.17 12.44 13.54
N PRO A 259 0.57 13.64 13.73
CA PRO A 259 1.17 14.68 14.54
C PRO A 259 1.48 14.21 15.95
N ASP A 260 2.55 14.77 16.52
CA ASP A 260 2.98 14.44 17.89
C ASP A 260 2.13 15.18 18.95
N TYR A 261 0.83 14.89 18.98
CA TYR A 261 -0.13 15.56 19.87
C TYR A 261 0.23 15.45 21.35
N ASN A 262 0.73 14.30 21.75
CA ASN A 262 1.07 14.05 23.14
C ASN A 262 2.57 14.21 23.42
N ARG A 263 3.31 14.79 22.50
CA ARG A 263 4.76 15.01 22.59
C ARG A 263 5.53 13.73 22.88
N VAL A 264 5.19 12.67 22.17
CA VAL A 264 5.79 11.33 22.37
C VAL A 264 6.90 10.97 21.35
N GLY A 265 7.34 11.93 20.54
CA GLY A 265 8.54 11.73 19.69
C GLY A 265 8.33 10.87 18.44
N HIS A 266 7.14 10.91 17.82
CA HIS A 266 6.81 10.13 16.62
C HIS A 266 7.74 10.40 15.43
N SER A 267 8.27 11.61 15.29
CA SER A 267 9.17 11.99 14.20
C SER A 267 10.41 11.11 14.13
N SER A 268 10.98 10.72 15.27
CA SER A 268 12.14 9.82 15.33
C SER A 268 11.81 8.43 14.78
N VAL A 269 10.60 7.93 15.04
CA VAL A 269 10.13 6.64 14.51
C VAL A 269 9.89 6.74 13.01
N ILE A 270 9.31 7.84 12.52
CA ILE A 270 9.09 8.08 11.08
C ILE A 270 10.41 8.11 10.33
N ASP A 271 11.39 8.89 10.80
CA ASP A 271 12.71 8.98 10.20
C ASP A 271 13.44 7.64 10.19
N ARG A 272 13.32 6.88 11.27
CA ARG A 272 13.91 5.55 11.37
C ARG A 272 13.24 4.57 10.41
N SER A 273 11.92 4.61 10.29
CA SER A 273 11.15 3.77 9.38
C SER A 273 11.57 3.96 7.92
N VAL A 274 11.68 5.21 7.47
CA VAL A 274 12.14 5.53 6.11
C VAL A 274 13.57 5.06 5.86
N ARG A 275 14.50 5.29 6.81
CA ARG A 275 15.89 4.83 6.69
C ARG A 275 16.02 3.31 6.61
N ASP A 276 15.15 2.58 7.30
CA ASP A 276 15.12 1.12 7.31
C ASP A 276 14.37 0.52 6.09
N GLY A 277 13.96 1.36 5.12
CA GLY A 277 13.30 0.93 3.89
C GLY A 277 11.82 0.53 4.09
N ASN A 278 11.20 1.01 5.16
CA ASN A 278 9.78 0.81 5.42
C ASN A 278 8.91 1.92 4.81
N TRP A 279 7.61 1.77 4.94
CA TRP A 279 6.61 2.61 4.30
C TRP A 279 5.92 3.54 5.30
N LEU A 280 5.12 4.46 4.78
CA LEU A 280 4.39 5.43 5.59
C LEU A 280 2.88 5.27 5.41
N ARG A 281 2.12 5.68 6.41
CA ARG A 281 0.66 5.80 6.32
C ARG A 281 0.18 7.09 6.96
N ARG A 282 -1.06 7.44 6.68
CA ARG A 282 -1.77 8.50 7.35
C ARG A 282 -3.22 8.08 7.59
N ASP A 283 -3.63 8.14 8.84
CA ASP A 283 -5.04 8.03 9.21
C ASP A 283 -5.81 9.29 8.80
N SER A 284 -7.08 9.12 8.53
CA SER A 284 -8.03 10.21 8.40
C SER A 284 -7.50 11.35 7.51
N ILE A 285 -7.08 11.04 6.28
CA ILE A 285 -6.65 12.07 5.33
C ILE A 285 -7.75 13.14 5.16
N LEU A 286 -7.38 14.39 4.94
CA LEU A 286 -8.20 15.60 4.90
C LEU A 286 -8.65 16.16 6.27
N VAL A 287 -8.57 15.41 7.35
CA VAL A 287 -8.92 15.94 8.67
C VAL A 287 -7.77 16.79 9.24
N GLN A 288 -6.55 16.44 8.90
CA GLN A 288 -5.35 17.13 9.40
C GLN A 288 -4.32 17.26 8.29
N ASN A 289 -3.88 18.48 8.05
CA ASN A 289 -2.97 18.79 6.95
C ASN A 289 -1.50 18.75 7.34
N GLU A 290 -1.17 18.73 8.63
CA GLU A 290 0.19 18.89 9.14
C GLU A 290 1.17 17.80 8.67
N CYS A 291 0.66 16.62 8.36
CA CYS A 291 1.50 15.49 7.95
C CYS A 291 1.47 15.20 6.46
N ILE A 292 0.75 16.01 5.69
CA ILE A 292 0.66 15.85 4.24
C ILE A 292 2.02 16.04 3.57
N ASP A 293 2.82 16.97 4.09
CA ASP A 293 4.16 17.23 3.57
C ASP A 293 5.07 16.01 3.69
N ALA A 294 5.01 15.29 4.80
CA ALA A 294 5.79 14.06 5.00
C ALA A 294 5.41 12.98 3.97
N LEU A 295 4.13 12.85 3.65
CA LEU A 295 3.67 11.91 2.62
C LEU A 295 4.02 12.38 1.21
N SER A 296 3.80 13.65 0.90
CA SER A 296 4.00 14.21 -0.45
C SER A 296 5.46 14.24 -0.87
N ASN A 297 6.35 14.49 0.10
CA ASN A 297 7.79 14.64 -0.12
C ASN A 297 8.60 13.37 0.21
N ARG A 298 7.94 12.26 0.51
CA ARG A 298 8.63 11.01 0.79
C ARG A 298 9.46 10.55 -0.41
N PRO A 299 10.53 9.78 -0.19
CA PRO A 299 11.27 9.14 -1.27
C PRO A 299 10.35 8.27 -2.14
N ALA A 300 10.59 8.21 -3.44
CA ALA A 300 9.73 7.50 -4.39
C ALA A 300 9.62 5.99 -4.13
N TRP A 301 10.62 5.40 -3.46
CA TRP A 301 10.62 3.99 -3.05
C TRP A 301 9.86 3.70 -1.76
N VAL A 302 9.30 4.72 -1.11
CA VAL A 302 8.50 4.59 0.09
C VAL A 302 7.02 4.61 -0.31
N ALA A 303 6.33 3.49 -0.17
CA ALA A 303 4.88 3.48 -0.34
C ALA A 303 4.20 4.34 0.73
N ASN A 304 3.04 4.90 0.40
CA ASN A 304 2.14 5.45 1.40
C ASN A 304 0.78 4.77 1.35
N PHE A 305 0.24 4.57 2.53
CA PHE A 305 -1.10 4.10 2.75
C PHE A 305 -1.95 5.26 3.30
N CYS A 306 -2.92 5.71 2.52
CA CYS A 306 -3.88 6.73 2.90
C CYS A 306 -5.16 6.06 3.41
N GLU A 307 -5.51 6.29 4.66
CA GLU A 307 -6.78 5.85 5.20
C GLU A 307 -7.85 6.90 4.93
N GLY A 308 -9.03 6.47 4.47
CA GLY A 308 -10.20 7.32 4.36
C GLY A 308 -10.59 7.88 5.71
N ALA A 309 -11.07 9.10 5.76
CA ALA A 309 -11.55 9.68 7.01
C ALA A 309 -13.01 9.34 7.24
N MET A 310 -13.35 9.27 8.52
CA MET A 310 -14.73 9.30 8.95
C MET A 310 -15.31 10.70 8.73
N SER A 311 -16.54 10.81 8.26
CA SER A 311 -17.29 12.03 8.43
C SER A 311 -17.43 12.23 9.94
N SER A 312 -16.59 13.03 10.55
CA SER A 312 -16.73 13.27 11.97
C SER A 312 -18.05 14.00 12.20
N GLY A 313 -18.87 13.49 13.10
CA GLY A 313 -20.03 14.24 13.61
C GLY A 313 -19.65 15.58 14.25
N ASN A 314 -18.39 15.94 14.24
CA ASN A 314 -17.86 17.21 14.73
C ASN A 314 -17.83 18.32 13.67
N GLY A 315 -18.39 18.05 12.49
CA GLY A 315 -18.85 19.11 11.57
C GLY A 315 -17.79 20.00 10.96
N THR A 316 -16.49 19.73 11.11
CA THR A 316 -15.59 20.82 10.85
C THR A 316 -14.98 20.82 9.47
N ASP A 317 -14.55 19.71 8.86
CA ASP A 317 -13.70 19.92 7.69
C ASP A 317 -13.83 18.87 6.60
N TYR A 318 -14.80 17.99 6.74
CA TYR A 318 -14.96 16.89 5.81
C TYR A 318 -16.10 17.18 4.83
N PRO A 319 -15.85 17.31 3.55
CA PRO A 319 -16.94 17.49 2.59
C PRO A 319 -17.74 16.19 2.52
N VAL A 320 -18.84 16.17 3.22
CA VAL A 320 -19.87 15.13 3.10
C VAL A 320 -20.95 15.59 2.14
N ASP A 321 -21.58 14.62 1.50
CA ASP A 321 -22.77 14.88 0.68
C ASP A 321 -24.05 14.92 1.55
N ALA A 322 -25.20 15.12 0.90
CA ALA A 322 -26.49 15.22 1.57
C ALA A 322 -26.90 13.94 2.31
N ASP A 323 -26.33 12.78 1.96
CA ASP A 323 -26.61 11.50 2.58
C ASP A 323 -25.56 11.13 3.66
N GLY A 324 -24.62 12.04 3.93
CA GLY A 324 -23.57 11.85 4.94
C GLY A 324 -22.38 11.02 4.48
N PHE A 325 -22.27 10.67 3.21
CA PHE A 325 -21.08 10.04 2.65
C PHE A 325 -19.98 11.08 2.44
N ALA A 326 -18.75 10.69 2.71
CA ALA A 326 -17.60 11.48 2.30
C ALA A 326 -17.61 11.66 0.77
N ARG A 327 -17.47 12.91 0.29
CA ARG A 327 -17.51 13.22 -1.14
C ARG A 327 -16.35 12.54 -1.87
N GLY A 328 -16.67 11.49 -2.63
CA GLY A 328 -15.71 10.67 -3.33
C GLY A 328 -14.83 11.44 -4.30
N ASP A 329 -15.38 12.43 -5.00
CA ASP A 329 -14.65 13.29 -5.94
C ASP A 329 -13.53 14.10 -5.25
N VAL A 330 -13.79 14.65 -4.07
CA VAL A 330 -12.81 15.44 -3.29
C VAL A 330 -11.73 14.54 -2.71
N ILE A 331 -12.13 13.44 -2.06
CA ILE A 331 -11.19 12.50 -1.44
C ILE A 331 -10.25 11.91 -2.47
N ILE A 332 -10.79 11.46 -3.59
CA ILE A 332 -9.99 10.84 -4.65
C ILE A 332 -9.01 11.82 -5.26
N SER A 333 -9.40 13.09 -5.44
CA SER A 333 -8.47 14.13 -5.86
C SER A 333 -7.31 14.27 -4.89
N HIS A 334 -7.61 14.31 -3.58
CA HIS A 334 -6.59 14.40 -2.54
C HIS A 334 -5.68 13.17 -2.48
N VAL A 335 -6.24 11.97 -2.61
CA VAL A 335 -5.45 10.72 -2.69
C VAL A 335 -4.47 10.76 -3.87
N LYS A 336 -4.89 11.32 -5.01
CA LYS A 336 -4.02 11.50 -6.18
C LYS A 336 -2.92 12.53 -5.92
N ASP A 337 -3.23 13.62 -5.27
CA ASP A 337 -2.25 14.66 -4.91
C ASP A 337 -1.17 14.13 -3.96
N LEU A 338 -1.55 13.26 -3.05
CA LEU A 338 -0.63 12.55 -2.15
C LEU A 338 0.18 11.45 -2.84
N LYS A 339 -0.07 11.18 -4.13
CA LYS A 339 0.59 10.10 -4.89
C LYS A 339 0.51 8.77 -4.15
N ALA A 340 -0.72 8.39 -3.75
CA ALA A 340 -0.93 7.23 -2.89
C ALA A 340 -0.61 5.91 -3.59
N ASN A 341 0.09 5.03 -2.87
CA ASN A 341 0.23 3.62 -3.23
C ASN A 341 -1.00 2.83 -2.84
N TYR A 342 -1.54 3.12 -1.66
CA TYR A 342 -2.72 2.48 -1.12
C TYR A 342 -3.74 3.50 -0.66
N TYR A 343 -5.01 3.17 -0.83
CA TYR A 343 -6.11 3.92 -0.25
C TYR A 343 -7.11 2.95 0.37
N SER A 344 -7.40 3.15 1.65
CA SER A 344 -8.45 2.43 2.34
C SER A 344 -9.82 3.04 2.00
N LEU A 345 -10.72 2.19 1.53
CA LEU A 345 -12.12 2.55 1.27
C LEU A 345 -12.93 2.63 2.58
N TRP A 346 -12.24 2.67 3.72
CA TRP A 346 -12.88 2.88 4.99
C TRP A 346 -13.48 4.28 5.04
N THR A 347 -14.79 4.33 5.04
CA THR A 347 -15.58 5.51 5.35
C THR A 347 -16.47 5.15 6.53
N PHE A 348 -16.97 6.11 7.25
CA PHE A 348 -17.84 5.89 8.41
C PHE A 348 -18.99 4.92 8.12
N HIS A 349 -19.41 4.84 6.88
CA HIS A 349 -20.51 3.99 6.42
C HIS A 349 -20.06 2.71 5.71
N ALA A 350 -18.79 2.57 5.38
CA ALA A 350 -18.27 1.44 4.59
C ALA A 350 -17.58 0.36 5.43
N ILE A 351 -18.03 0.15 6.67
CA ILE A 351 -17.50 -0.89 7.56
C ILE A 351 -18.06 -2.27 7.19
N ASN A 352 -19.12 -2.31 6.41
CA ASN A 352 -19.73 -3.56 5.93
C ASN A 352 -19.85 -3.57 4.40
N PRO A 353 -20.03 -4.75 3.80
CA PRO A 353 -20.14 -4.89 2.35
C PRO A 353 -21.23 -4.03 1.72
N ASP A 354 -22.40 -3.94 2.38
CA ASP A 354 -23.55 -3.22 1.82
C ASP A 354 -23.29 -1.72 1.76
N ASN A 355 -22.66 -1.15 2.77
CA ASN A 355 -22.24 0.26 2.78
C ASN A 355 -21.13 0.55 1.75
N LEU A 356 -20.18 -0.37 1.59
CA LEU A 356 -19.14 -0.27 0.57
C LEU A 356 -19.73 -0.24 -0.84
N TRP A 357 -20.69 -1.12 -1.12
CA TRP A 357 -21.42 -1.14 -2.39
C TRP A 357 -22.29 0.10 -2.59
N ALA A 358 -22.92 0.62 -1.54
CA ALA A 358 -23.69 1.88 -1.60
C ALA A 358 -22.80 3.06 -1.96
N TYR A 359 -21.63 3.16 -1.34
CA TYR A 359 -20.62 4.17 -1.65
C TYR A 359 -20.12 4.06 -3.10
N TYR A 360 -19.81 2.85 -3.56
CA TYR A 360 -19.41 2.61 -4.94
C TYR A 360 -20.49 3.00 -5.95
N LYS A 361 -21.74 2.63 -5.69
CA LYS A 361 -22.87 3.01 -6.56
C LYS A 361 -23.07 4.52 -6.65
N LYS A 362 -22.70 5.25 -5.62
CA LYS A 362 -22.81 6.70 -5.58
C LYS A 362 -21.69 7.42 -6.33
N TYR A 363 -20.47 6.88 -6.27
CA TYR A 363 -19.28 7.47 -6.87
C TYR A 363 -18.52 6.50 -7.80
N PRO A 364 -19.20 5.85 -8.78
CA PRO A 364 -18.58 4.78 -9.56
C PRO A 364 -17.43 5.29 -10.43
N ASP A 365 -17.58 6.44 -11.09
CA ASP A 365 -16.55 6.97 -11.98
C ASP A 365 -15.29 7.36 -11.22
N ALA A 366 -15.45 8.00 -10.08
CA ALA A 366 -14.33 8.43 -9.25
C ALA A 366 -13.55 7.22 -8.68
N LEU A 367 -14.25 6.18 -8.21
CA LEU A 367 -13.62 4.98 -7.67
C LEU A 367 -12.97 4.12 -8.77
N ASN A 368 -13.61 3.99 -9.93
CA ASN A 368 -13.03 3.28 -11.08
C ASN A 368 -11.78 4.01 -11.62
N ASP A 369 -11.82 5.33 -11.72
CA ASP A 369 -10.66 6.12 -12.14
C ASP A 369 -9.51 5.99 -11.12
N LEU A 370 -9.82 6.03 -9.82
CA LEU A 370 -8.80 5.78 -8.80
C LEU A 370 -8.22 4.37 -8.90
N ALA A 371 -9.05 3.34 -9.00
CA ALA A 371 -8.61 1.95 -9.10
C ALA A 371 -7.68 1.70 -10.30
N GLN A 372 -7.90 2.45 -11.39
CA GLN A 372 -7.06 2.38 -12.58
C GLN A 372 -5.77 3.21 -12.48
N ARG A 373 -5.58 4.04 -11.44
CA ARG A 373 -4.44 4.95 -11.33
C ARG A 373 -3.65 4.81 -10.04
N ILE A 374 -4.25 4.27 -9.00
CA ILE A 374 -3.58 4.15 -7.68
C ILE A 374 -2.31 3.34 -7.78
N GLY A 375 -1.30 3.72 -6.98
CA GLY A 375 -0.02 3.05 -6.97
C GLY A 375 0.77 3.29 -8.25
N PHE A 376 1.42 2.26 -8.74
CA PHE A 376 2.28 2.30 -9.92
C PHE A 376 1.76 1.34 -11.00
N ARG A 377 1.94 1.72 -12.27
CA ARG A 377 1.48 0.96 -13.45
C ARG A 377 2.57 0.98 -14.49
N VAL A 378 3.44 -0.01 -14.46
CA VAL A 378 4.65 -0.03 -15.28
C VAL A 378 4.44 -0.79 -16.60
N ARG A 379 4.97 -0.23 -17.66
CA ARG A 379 5.05 -0.85 -18.97
C ARG A 379 6.23 -0.27 -19.75
N PRO A 380 6.77 -1.00 -20.73
CA PRO A 380 7.65 -0.37 -21.73
C PRO A 380 6.81 0.50 -22.66
N SER A 381 7.00 1.81 -22.63
CA SER A 381 6.40 2.70 -23.65
C SER A 381 6.90 2.34 -25.04
N TRP A 382 8.18 2.00 -25.09
CA TRP A 382 8.85 1.52 -26.29
C TRP A 382 9.95 0.50 -25.92
N ILE A 383 10.27 -0.36 -26.88
CA ILE A 383 11.40 -1.29 -26.85
C ILE A 383 12.25 -1.01 -28.08
N TRP A 384 13.51 -0.66 -27.87
CA TRP A 384 14.49 -0.53 -28.96
C TRP A 384 15.33 -1.77 -29.07
N ARG A 385 15.75 -2.05 -30.28
CA ARG A 385 16.73 -3.10 -30.59
C ARG A 385 18.00 -2.46 -31.11
N SER A 386 19.11 -2.88 -30.59
CA SER A 386 20.44 -2.56 -31.12
C SER A 386 21.33 -3.79 -31.07
N SER A 387 22.47 -3.76 -31.75
CA SER A 387 23.48 -4.79 -31.66
C SER A 387 24.80 -4.18 -31.18
N ASP A 388 25.49 -4.89 -30.33
CA ASP A 388 26.82 -4.52 -29.91
C ASP A 388 27.86 -4.87 -31.02
N PRO A 389 29.11 -4.43 -30.89
CA PRO A 389 30.16 -4.74 -31.90
C PRO A 389 30.43 -6.23 -32.08
N ASP A 390 30.14 -7.06 -31.08
CA ASP A 390 30.31 -8.52 -31.11
C ASP A 390 29.09 -9.23 -31.72
N GLY A 391 28.09 -8.46 -32.19
CA GLY A 391 26.89 -8.98 -32.85
C GLY A 391 25.79 -9.48 -31.89
N ARG A 392 25.95 -9.31 -30.57
CA ARG A 392 24.87 -9.62 -29.62
C ARG A 392 23.79 -8.56 -29.69
N GLU A 393 22.54 -8.99 -29.58
CA GLU A 393 21.41 -8.08 -29.58
C GLU A 393 21.15 -7.53 -28.19
N ASN A 394 20.80 -6.25 -28.13
CA ASN A 394 20.36 -5.54 -26.93
C ASN A 394 18.91 -5.11 -27.10
N LEU A 395 18.11 -5.31 -26.05
CA LEU A 395 16.79 -4.72 -25.93
C LEU A 395 16.85 -3.59 -24.90
N ILE A 396 16.45 -2.40 -25.32
CA ILE A 396 16.40 -1.20 -24.46
C ILE A 396 14.94 -0.88 -24.23
N PHE A 397 14.52 -0.98 -22.98
CA PHE A 397 13.14 -0.75 -22.55
C PHE A 397 12.99 0.66 -22.00
N GLY A 398 12.21 1.50 -22.64
CA GLY A 398 11.79 2.78 -22.10
C GLY A 398 10.60 2.57 -21.15
N MET A 399 10.90 2.22 -19.91
CA MET A 399 9.86 1.95 -18.90
C MET A 399 9.20 3.22 -18.44
N VAL A 400 7.87 3.24 -18.45
CA VAL A 400 7.04 4.33 -17.94
C VAL A 400 6.15 3.84 -16.81
N ASN A 401 5.64 4.79 -16.04
CA ASN A 401 4.70 4.54 -14.96
C ASN A 401 3.46 5.41 -15.15
N ASP A 402 2.37 4.78 -15.56
CA ASP A 402 1.07 5.41 -15.78
C ASP A 402 0.25 5.58 -14.47
N GLY A 403 0.78 5.10 -13.35
CA GLY A 403 0.19 5.27 -12.02
C GLY A 403 0.47 6.64 -11.41
N ILE A 404 -0.05 6.86 -10.20
CA ILE A 404 0.12 8.14 -9.46
C ILE A 404 1.28 8.10 -8.45
N ALA A 405 1.78 6.92 -8.09
CA ALA A 405 2.85 6.74 -7.11
C ALA A 405 4.11 6.13 -7.74
N GLY A 406 5.25 6.31 -7.07
CA GLY A 406 6.49 5.63 -7.41
C GLY A 406 6.43 4.11 -7.14
N VAL A 407 7.37 3.37 -7.69
CA VAL A 407 7.53 1.93 -7.43
C VAL A 407 8.15 1.75 -6.04
N PRO A 408 7.45 1.14 -5.06
CA PRO A 408 7.95 1.10 -3.68
C PRO A 408 8.96 -0.04 -3.45
N GLY A 409 10.02 -0.05 -4.23
CA GLY A 409 11.07 -1.05 -4.22
C GLY A 409 11.94 -0.97 -5.48
N VAL A 410 12.64 -2.03 -5.79
CA VAL A 410 13.46 -2.18 -7.00
C VAL A 410 12.67 -2.92 -8.07
N LEU A 411 12.41 -2.29 -9.20
CA LEU A 411 11.77 -2.95 -10.34
C LEU A 411 12.81 -3.78 -11.11
N ARG A 412 12.58 -5.08 -11.17
CA ARG A 412 13.36 -6.04 -11.94
C ARG A 412 12.65 -6.39 -13.25
N LEU A 413 13.41 -6.45 -14.31
CA LEU A 413 12.93 -6.82 -15.64
C LEU A 413 13.69 -8.08 -16.10
N THR A 414 12.96 -9.07 -16.59
CA THR A 414 13.53 -10.32 -17.10
C THR A 414 12.98 -10.61 -18.48
N VAL A 415 13.86 -10.78 -19.44
CA VAL A 415 13.55 -11.31 -20.77
C VAL A 415 13.71 -12.82 -20.71
N PHE A 416 12.69 -13.56 -21.11
CA PHE A 416 12.68 -15.01 -21.01
C PHE A 416 11.90 -15.68 -22.15
N THR A 417 12.05 -17.00 -22.25
CA THR A 417 11.23 -17.88 -23.10
C THR A 417 10.51 -18.92 -22.25
N ASP A 418 9.35 -19.42 -22.71
CA ASP A 418 8.56 -20.40 -21.95
C ASP A 418 9.30 -21.74 -21.74
N ASP A 419 10.20 -22.10 -22.65
CA ASP A 419 11.02 -23.30 -22.55
C ASP A 419 12.26 -23.14 -21.64
N GLY A 420 12.48 -21.96 -21.09
CA GLY A 420 13.62 -21.66 -20.22
C GLY A 420 14.97 -21.57 -20.95
N SER A 421 14.98 -21.61 -22.27
CA SER A 421 16.24 -21.53 -23.07
C SER A 421 16.87 -20.13 -23.02
N VAL A 422 16.09 -19.12 -22.69
CA VAL A 422 16.53 -17.73 -22.47
C VAL A 422 15.99 -17.23 -21.15
N GLU A 423 16.87 -16.73 -20.30
CA GLU A 423 16.52 -15.95 -19.12
C GLU A 423 17.66 -14.96 -18.83
N THR A 424 17.40 -13.69 -19.04
CA THR A 424 18.35 -12.60 -18.79
C THR A 424 17.62 -11.36 -18.31
N GLY A 425 18.24 -10.54 -17.49
CA GLY A 425 17.52 -9.42 -16.90
C GLY A 425 18.39 -8.30 -16.37
N GLY A 426 17.71 -7.28 -15.88
CA GLY A 426 18.28 -6.11 -15.26
C GLY A 426 17.31 -5.53 -14.22
N CYS A 427 17.71 -4.43 -13.60
CA CYS A 427 16.84 -3.71 -12.65
C CYS A 427 16.94 -2.20 -12.86
N LEU A 428 15.91 -1.51 -12.45
CA LEU A 428 15.91 -0.05 -12.31
C LEU A 428 16.26 0.33 -10.88
N ASP A 429 16.72 1.57 -10.68
CA ASP A 429 16.93 2.12 -9.35
C ASP A 429 15.61 2.11 -8.54
N ALA A 430 15.73 2.02 -7.23
CA ALA A 430 14.56 2.01 -6.34
C ALA A 430 13.70 3.28 -6.52
N GLY A 431 12.40 3.09 -6.64
CA GLY A 431 11.44 4.17 -6.87
C GLY A 431 11.15 4.49 -8.34
N PHE A 432 11.90 3.91 -9.27
CA PHE A 432 11.73 4.18 -10.71
C PHE A 432 10.94 3.06 -11.43
N PRO A 433 10.26 3.41 -12.54
CA PRO A 433 10.07 4.76 -13.08
C PRO A 433 9.15 5.61 -12.20
N HIS A 434 9.46 6.90 -12.12
CA HIS A 434 8.58 7.85 -11.46
C HIS A 434 7.26 8.02 -12.23
N PRO A 435 6.16 8.42 -11.58
CA PRO A 435 4.94 8.79 -12.28
C PRO A 435 5.22 9.85 -13.36
N LYS A 436 4.70 9.62 -14.57
CA LYS A 436 4.90 10.49 -15.73
C LYS A 436 6.36 10.64 -16.19
N GLY A 437 7.25 9.74 -15.76
CA GLY A 437 8.64 9.70 -16.19
C GLY A 437 8.97 8.46 -17.00
N ILE A 438 10.08 8.50 -17.71
CA ILE A 438 10.67 7.35 -18.43
C ILE A 438 12.00 7.00 -17.77
N ARG A 439 12.24 5.70 -17.59
CA ARG A 439 13.54 5.18 -17.19
C ARG A 439 13.95 4.04 -18.12
N GLU A 440 15.14 4.14 -18.67
CA GLU A 440 15.67 3.12 -19.57
C GLU A 440 16.31 1.97 -18.80
N ALA A 441 16.09 0.76 -19.33
CA ALA A 441 16.81 -0.45 -18.93
C ALA A 441 17.30 -1.18 -20.18
N MET A 442 18.59 -1.47 -20.25
CA MET A 442 19.17 -2.27 -21.32
C MET A 442 19.37 -3.71 -20.84
N ILE A 443 18.91 -4.65 -21.63
CA ILE A 443 19.11 -6.09 -21.41
C ILE A 443 19.77 -6.68 -22.65
N THR A 444 20.98 -7.22 -22.48
CA THR A 444 21.72 -7.91 -23.55
C THR A 444 21.21 -9.35 -23.64
N LEU A 445 20.82 -9.77 -24.84
CA LEU A 445 20.42 -11.14 -25.11
C LEU A 445 21.64 -12.08 -25.13
N PRO A 446 21.49 -13.36 -24.75
CA PRO A 446 22.52 -14.36 -24.90
C PRO A 446 22.98 -14.49 -26.35
N GLU A 447 24.20 -14.97 -26.58
CA GLU A 447 24.75 -15.21 -27.90
C GLU A 447 23.85 -16.15 -28.73
N GLY A 448 23.60 -15.78 -29.96
CA GLY A 448 22.75 -16.55 -30.89
C GLY A 448 21.25 -16.37 -30.68
N VAL A 449 20.84 -15.58 -29.70
CA VAL A 449 19.41 -15.25 -29.45
C VAL A 449 19.05 -13.99 -30.19
N SER A 450 17.98 -14.04 -31.00
CA SER A 450 17.46 -12.86 -31.69
C SER A 450 16.09 -12.44 -31.17
N ALA A 451 15.89 -11.14 -31.07
CA ALA A 451 14.59 -10.54 -30.77
C ALA A 451 13.51 -10.96 -31.79
N ASN A 452 13.90 -11.19 -33.03
CA ASN A 452 12.99 -11.64 -34.10
C ASN A 452 12.52 -13.10 -33.96
N SER A 453 12.95 -13.82 -32.93
CA SER A 453 12.51 -15.21 -32.71
C SER A 453 11.00 -15.35 -32.47
N GLY A 454 10.32 -14.27 -32.09
CA GLY A 454 8.90 -14.27 -31.74
C GLY A 454 8.55 -15.04 -30.47
N ARG A 455 9.57 -15.50 -29.71
CA ARG A 455 9.39 -16.31 -28.49
C ARG A 455 9.73 -15.58 -27.18
N LEU A 456 10.30 -14.40 -27.30
CA LEU A 456 10.73 -13.63 -26.12
C LEU A 456 9.55 -12.96 -25.42
N LYS A 457 9.59 -12.99 -24.10
CA LYS A 457 8.64 -12.32 -23.23
C LYS A 457 9.38 -11.45 -22.22
N LEU A 458 8.72 -10.40 -21.75
CA LEU A 458 9.17 -9.54 -20.65
C LEU A 458 8.35 -9.82 -19.40
N ARG A 459 9.00 -10.17 -18.30
CA ARG A 459 8.43 -10.25 -16.96
C ARG A 459 8.94 -9.08 -16.13
N ALA A 460 8.06 -8.48 -15.32
CA ALA A 460 8.43 -7.51 -14.32
C ALA A 460 8.16 -8.05 -12.92
N GLU A 461 9.04 -7.74 -11.98
CA GLU A 461 8.93 -8.06 -10.55
C GLU A 461 9.36 -6.86 -9.72
N ILE A 462 8.70 -6.64 -8.60
CA ILE A 462 9.16 -5.68 -7.59
C ILE A 462 9.88 -6.43 -6.47
N GLU A 463 11.07 -5.96 -6.10
CA GLU A 463 11.79 -6.46 -4.94
C GLU A 463 11.59 -5.53 -3.76
N VAL A 464 10.96 -6.05 -2.69
CA VAL A 464 10.72 -5.36 -1.42
C VAL A 464 11.30 -6.21 -0.30
N LYS A 465 12.18 -5.65 0.51
CA LYS A 465 12.87 -6.36 1.61
C LYS A 465 13.49 -7.71 1.18
N GLY A 466 14.07 -7.74 -0.03
CA GLY A 466 14.70 -8.94 -0.57
C GLY A 466 13.75 -10.03 -1.09
N VAL A 467 12.46 -9.80 -1.04
CA VAL A 467 11.43 -10.69 -1.62
C VAL A 467 10.97 -10.13 -2.96
N ARG A 468 10.85 -10.99 -3.96
CA ARG A 468 10.36 -10.62 -5.29
C ARG A 468 8.89 -10.97 -5.45
N TYR A 469 8.14 -10.03 -5.99
CA TYR A 469 6.72 -10.16 -6.24
C TYR A 469 6.41 -9.83 -7.70
N PRO A 470 5.59 -10.64 -8.39
CA PRO A 470 5.24 -10.37 -9.79
C PRO A 470 4.50 -9.04 -9.93
N VAL A 471 4.81 -8.33 -11.01
CA VAL A 471 4.15 -7.09 -11.40
C VAL A 471 3.59 -7.26 -12.79
N PRO A 472 2.27 -7.36 -12.98
CA PRO A 472 1.66 -7.41 -14.30
C PRO A 472 2.01 -6.16 -15.11
N ILE A 473 2.45 -6.36 -16.35
CA ILE A 473 2.73 -5.26 -17.27
C ILE A 473 1.43 -4.53 -17.61
N ALA A 474 1.41 -3.22 -17.42
CA ALA A 474 0.20 -2.39 -17.57
C ALA A 474 -0.06 -1.95 -19.02
N ALA A 475 0.19 -2.80 -20.01
CA ALA A 475 -0.06 -2.53 -21.41
C ALA A 475 -1.45 -2.98 -21.86
N ALA A 476 -2.03 -2.29 -22.84
CA ALA A 476 -3.37 -2.59 -23.36
C ALA A 476 -3.43 -3.89 -24.16
N HIS A 477 -2.31 -4.27 -24.79
CA HIS A 477 -2.22 -5.44 -25.67
C HIS A 477 -0.92 -6.20 -25.45
N GLY A 478 -0.88 -7.46 -25.87
CA GLY A 478 0.30 -8.31 -25.82
C GLY A 478 0.66 -8.85 -24.42
N VAL A 479 -0.17 -8.58 -23.42
CA VAL A 479 0.00 -9.08 -22.04
C VAL A 479 -0.63 -10.47 -21.92
N ASN A 480 0.13 -11.40 -21.38
CA ASN A 480 -0.29 -12.77 -21.11
C ASN A 480 -1.06 -12.87 -19.78
N PRO A 481 -1.78 -13.98 -19.51
CA PRO A 481 -2.46 -14.19 -18.25
C PRO A 481 -1.56 -14.15 -17.01
N ASP A 482 -0.27 -14.47 -17.14
CA ASP A 482 0.74 -14.38 -16.06
C ASP A 482 1.27 -12.94 -15.84
N GLY A 483 0.75 -11.96 -16.58
CA GLY A 483 1.18 -10.56 -16.51
C GLY A 483 2.42 -10.22 -17.34
N SER A 484 3.05 -11.19 -18.02
CA SER A 484 4.19 -10.94 -18.90
C SER A 484 3.76 -10.32 -20.23
N LEU A 485 4.67 -9.60 -20.89
CA LEU A 485 4.46 -8.99 -22.21
C LEU A 485 5.19 -9.77 -23.29
N ASN A 486 4.51 -10.11 -24.38
CA ASN A 486 5.17 -10.66 -25.57
C ASN A 486 6.02 -9.59 -26.25
N ILE A 487 7.29 -9.91 -26.52
CA ILE A 487 8.21 -9.04 -27.29
C ILE A 487 8.08 -9.41 -28.75
N ILE A 488 7.35 -8.60 -29.49
CA ILE A 488 7.06 -8.78 -30.91
C ILE A 488 7.30 -7.49 -31.68
N ARG A 489 7.72 -7.59 -32.93
CA ARG A 489 7.83 -6.39 -33.75
C ARG A 489 6.46 -5.81 -33.99
N ASN A 490 6.23 -4.63 -33.40
CA ASN A 490 4.97 -3.90 -33.49
C ASN A 490 5.28 -2.39 -33.52
N VAL A 491 5.40 -1.86 -34.70
CA VAL A 491 5.70 -0.42 -34.92
C VAL A 491 4.47 0.42 -35.24
N ASN A 492 3.31 -0.23 -35.37
CA ASN A 492 2.04 0.39 -35.75
C ASN A 492 0.93 0.08 -34.72
N GLY A 493 1.25 0.02 -33.42
CA GLY A 493 0.28 -0.23 -32.37
C GLY A 493 -0.57 0.96 -32.02
#